data_841c5975b4dbe8b74c39777429cf0822
#
_entry.id   841c5975b4dbe8b74c39777429cf0822
#
_cell.length_a   1.000
_cell.length_b   1.000
_cell.length_c   1.000
_cell.angle_alpha   90.00
_cell.angle_beta   90.00
_cell.angle_gamma   90.00
#
_symmetry.space_group_name_H-M   'P 1'
#
loop_
_entity.id
_entity.type
_entity.pdbx_description
1 polymer ?
#
loop_
_entity_poly.entity_id
_entity_poly.type
_entity_poly.pdbx_seq_one_letter_code
_entity_poly.pdbx_strand_id
1 'polypeptide(L)'
;MKICLILEGCYPYVFGGVSTWMHQYINKMKEHEFVLWVIGAKAENRGKFVYEFPENVTEVHEVFLDDALRMKDTGRLRHSFSDEETQSLRELMLCGRPDWEVLFRLYHDKHMNPMSFLKSEEFLQILIECCEEHYPYIAFADAFHTMRSMLLPVLYLMGTEVPKADVYHAICTGYGGLLACLGGYVNKKDVLLTEHGIYTREREEEIIRAKWVVPSFKKQWISFFYMLSDMIYQRAFRVTSLFTNAMHTQVSMGCDKDKCRVISNGIDYDRLSGIPLKEPDGWIDIGAVVRLAPIKDIKTMIYAFFELSARVQNVRLHIMGGVDDEEYAEECYALVDQLKIKNIIFTGRVDIVKYMEKLDFTILTSISEGQPLSVLESFAARRPCVTTDVGCCRELLEGSEEDSLGRAGYYVAPMYREGLADAMEKLCVSEPRRRRMGENAQNRVKTYYKHEDMMENYRKVYREVEEKNGWNRI
;
A
#
# COMPACT_ATOMS: atom_id res chain seq x y z
N MET A 1 -20.80 -14.82 4.07
CA MET A 1 -20.41 -15.03 2.64
C MET A 1 -18.99 -15.55 2.55
N LYS A 2 -18.61 -16.13 1.42
CA LYS A 2 -17.24 -16.56 1.10
C LYS A 2 -16.54 -15.45 0.31
N ILE A 3 -15.50 -14.85 0.87
CA ILE A 3 -14.78 -13.69 0.33
C ILE A 3 -13.40 -14.12 -0.16
N CYS A 4 -13.09 -13.87 -1.43
CA CYS A 4 -11.73 -14.04 -1.95
C CYS A 4 -10.95 -12.74 -1.75
N LEU A 5 -9.94 -12.75 -0.87
CA LEU A 5 -9.01 -11.65 -0.68
C LEU A 5 -7.82 -11.82 -1.61
N ILE A 6 -7.59 -10.82 -2.47
CA ILE A 6 -6.47 -10.85 -3.41
C ILE A 6 -5.36 -9.96 -2.88
N LEU A 7 -4.17 -10.54 -2.69
CA LEU A 7 -3.04 -9.98 -1.97
C LEU A 7 -1.78 -10.03 -2.82
N GLU A 8 -1.08 -8.91 -2.96
CA GLU A 8 0.14 -8.81 -3.76
C GLU A 8 1.34 -8.45 -2.88
N GLY A 9 2.35 -9.33 -2.84
CA GLY A 9 3.68 -9.05 -2.30
C GLY A 9 3.83 -8.89 -0.78
N CYS A 10 2.76 -9.04 0.01
CA CYS A 10 2.78 -8.79 1.45
C CYS A 10 2.30 -9.99 2.28
N TYR A 11 1.07 -9.98 2.76
CA TYR A 11 0.47 -11.08 3.52
C TYR A 11 0.28 -12.31 2.62
N PRO A 12 0.62 -13.52 3.08
CA PRO A 12 1.08 -13.89 4.42
C PRO A 12 2.61 -14.10 4.56
N TYR A 13 3.43 -13.58 3.64
CA TYR A 13 4.86 -13.89 3.57
C TYR A 13 5.75 -12.94 4.37
N VAL A 14 5.35 -11.70 4.60
CA VAL A 14 6.17 -10.67 5.25
C VAL A 14 5.40 -9.98 6.36
N PHE A 15 6.10 -9.65 7.45
CA PHE A 15 5.56 -8.76 8.47
C PHE A 15 5.59 -7.31 7.98
N GLY A 16 4.50 -6.58 8.19
CA GLY A 16 4.40 -5.17 7.77
C GLY A 16 3.05 -4.56 8.13
N GLY A 17 2.86 -3.28 7.88
CA GLY A 17 1.63 -2.56 8.22
C GLY A 17 0.38 -3.19 7.58
N VAL A 18 0.40 -3.36 6.25
CA VAL A 18 -0.71 -3.97 5.50
C VAL A 18 -0.91 -5.45 5.89
N SER A 19 0.18 -6.20 6.11
CA SER A 19 0.07 -7.60 6.53
C SER A 19 -0.53 -7.74 7.92
N THR A 20 -0.14 -6.90 8.87
CA THR A 20 -0.70 -6.89 10.23
C THR A 20 -2.17 -6.46 10.20
N TRP A 21 -2.50 -5.43 9.42
CA TRP A 21 -3.87 -4.99 9.19
C TRP A 21 -4.73 -6.13 8.63
N MET A 22 -4.26 -6.81 7.58
CA MET A 22 -4.98 -7.91 6.96
C MET A 22 -5.21 -9.08 7.92
N HIS A 23 -4.19 -9.44 8.70
CA HIS A 23 -4.31 -10.49 9.70
C HIS A 23 -5.36 -10.15 10.76
N GLN A 24 -5.37 -8.90 11.26
CA GLN A 24 -6.39 -8.42 12.20
C GLN A 24 -7.79 -8.37 11.57
N TYR A 25 -7.87 -7.92 10.32
CA TYR A 25 -9.10 -7.86 9.55
C TYR A 25 -9.79 -9.23 9.45
N ILE A 26 -9.06 -10.27 9.04
CA ILE A 26 -9.57 -11.63 8.95
C ILE A 26 -10.00 -12.15 10.33
N ASN A 27 -9.17 -11.96 11.36
CA ASN A 27 -9.45 -12.40 12.72
C ASN A 27 -10.72 -11.76 13.34
N LYS A 28 -11.06 -10.54 12.93
CA LYS A 28 -12.21 -9.79 13.47
C LYS A 28 -13.50 -10.01 12.69
N MET A 29 -13.44 -10.55 11.47
CA MET A 29 -14.60 -10.85 10.62
C MET A 29 -14.92 -12.34 10.61
N LYS A 30 -15.16 -12.91 11.78
CA LYS A 30 -15.43 -14.35 11.97
C LYS A 30 -16.74 -14.83 11.33
N GLU A 31 -17.63 -13.91 10.98
CA GLU A 31 -18.90 -14.16 10.29
C GLU A 31 -18.74 -14.47 8.80
N HIS A 32 -17.52 -14.27 8.25
CA HIS A 32 -17.20 -14.55 6.85
C HIS A 32 -16.15 -15.65 6.74
N GLU A 33 -16.21 -16.41 5.65
CA GLU A 33 -15.17 -17.33 5.23
C GLU A 33 -14.24 -16.62 4.22
N PHE A 34 -12.94 -16.81 4.37
CA PHE A 34 -11.95 -16.20 3.52
C PHE A 34 -11.18 -17.22 2.69
N VAL A 35 -11.07 -16.93 1.41
CA VAL A 35 -10.11 -17.54 0.49
C VAL A 35 -9.02 -16.54 0.23
N LEU A 36 -7.77 -16.92 0.41
CA LEU A 36 -6.64 -16.06 0.09
C LEU A 36 -6.13 -16.41 -1.31
N TRP A 37 -6.11 -15.42 -2.20
CA TRP A 37 -5.49 -15.54 -3.52
C TRP A 37 -4.28 -14.62 -3.58
N VAL A 38 -3.10 -15.23 -3.44
CA VAL A 38 -1.88 -14.51 -3.10
C VAL A 38 -0.93 -14.50 -4.30
N ILE A 39 -0.45 -13.32 -4.66
CA ILE A 39 0.54 -13.11 -5.71
C ILE A 39 1.91 -12.90 -5.06
N GLY A 40 2.84 -13.79 -5.32
CA GLY A 40 4.23 -13.69 -4.89
C GLY A 40 5.18 -13.43 -6.07
N ALA A 41 6.34 -12.83 -5.81
CA ALA A 41 7.34 -12.61 -6.83
C ALA A 41 8.10 -13.90 -7.20
N LYS A 42 8.47 -14.71 -6.20
CA LYS A 42 9.33 -15.88 -6.35
C LYS A 42 8.69 -17.14 -5.79
N ALA A 43 8.60 -18.19 -6.62
CA ALA A 43 8.04 -19.49 -6.26
C ALA A 43 8.78 -20.21 -5.12
N GLU A 44 10.03 -19.82 -4.83
CA GLU A 44 10.76 -20.34 -3.67
C GLU A 44 10.10 -20.02 -2.32
N ASN A 45 9.23 -18.99 -2.27
CA ASN A 45 8.48 -18.61 -1.08
C ASN A 45 7.18 -19.40 -0.90
N ARG A 46 6.85 -20.30 -1.81
CA ARG A 46 5.64 -21.12 -1.73
C ARG A 46 5.53 -21.84 -0.39
N GLY A 47 4.38 -21.65 0.28
CA GLY A 47 4.10 -22.26 1.57
C GLY A 47 4.90 -21.71 2.77
N LYS A 48 5.74 -20.69 2.58
CA LYS A 48 6.54 -20.09 3.65
C LYS A 48 5.81 -18.94 4.34
N PHE A 49 4.72 -19.27 5.00
CA PHE A 49 3.89 -18.28 5.69
C PHE A 49 4.51 -17.89 7.03
N VAL A 50 4.49 -16.58 7.34
CA VAL A 50 4.96 -16.03 8.62
C VAL A 50 3.81 -15.77 9.60
N TYR A 51 2.57 -15.98 9.17
CA TYR A 51 1.35 -15.88 9.98
C TYR A 51 0.68 -17.25 10.11
N GLU A 52 0.12 -17.54 11.28
CA GLU A 52 -0.83 -18.64 11.48
C GLU A 52 -2.20 -18.17 11.03
N PHE A 53 -2.86 -18.94 10.16
CA PHE A 53 -4.15 -18.54 9.64
C PHE A 53 -5.27 -18.74 10.67
N PRO A 54 -6.18 -17.74 10.82
CA PRO A 54 -7.42 -17.92 11.57
C PRO A 54 -8.31 -19.00 10.97
N GLU A 55 -9.17 -19.60 11.80
CA GLU A 55 -10.05 -20.73 11.42
C GLU A 55 -11.01 -20.41 10.25
N ASN A 56 -11.31 -19.12 10.03
CA ASN A 56 -12.17 -18.66 8.94
C ASN A 56 -11.43 -18.46 7.61
N VAL A 57 -10.12 -18.74 7.54
CA VAL A 57 -9.38 -18.90 6.27
C VAL A 57 -9.54 -20.34 5.83
N THR A 58 -10.33 -20.58 4.76
CA THR A 58 -10.67 -21.93 4.31
C THR A 58 -9.76 -22.45 3.22
N GLU A 59 -9.19 -21.56 2.39
CA GLU A 59 -8.34 -21.92 1.26
C GLU A 59 -7.24 -20.87 1.07
N VAL A 60 -6.06 -21.31 0.56
CA VAL A 60 -4.97 -20.42 0.13
C VAL A 60 -4.51 -20.85 -1.25
N HIS A 61 -4.65 -19.96 -2.22
CA HIS A 61 -4.20 -20.12 -3.60
C HIS A 61 -3.02 -19.21 -3.85
N GLU A 62 -1.87 -19.80 -4.18
CA GLU A 62 -0.61 -19.09 -4.38
C GLU A 62 -0.26 -19.04 -5.87
N VAL A 63 0.01 -17.85 -6.38
CA VAL A 63 0.47 -17.62 -7.76
C VAL A 63 1.78 -16.85 -7.71
N PHE A 64 2.79 -17.31 -8.44
CA PHE A 64 4.11 -16.67 -8.44
C PHE A 64 4.47 -16.15 -9.83
N LEU A 65 4.90 -14.89 -9.89
CA LEU A 65 5.18 -14.22 -11.17
C LEU A 65 6.38 -14.87 -11.90
N ASP A 66 7.34 -15.44 -11.19
CA ASP A 66 8.47 -16.13 -11.80
C ASP A 66 8.10 -17.52 -12.40
N ASP A 67 6.94 -18.09 -12.04
CA ASP A 67 6.41 -19.28 -12.73
C ASP A 67 6.09 -18.99 -14.19
N ALA A 68 5.75 -17.73 -14.51
CA ALA A 68 5.55 -17.30 -15.90
C ALA A 68 6.80 -17.51 -16.77
N LEU A 69 7.99 -17.32 -16.18
CA LEU A 69 9.27 -17.53 -16.89
C LEU A 69 9.58 -19.00 -17.15
N ARG A 70 8.95 -19.91 -16.39
CA ARG A 70 9.12 -21.38 -16.49
C ARG A 70 8.08 -22.05 -17.38
N MET A 71 7.12 -21.27 -17.91
CA MET A 71 6.09 -21.79 -18.80
C MET A 71 6.74 -22.44 -20.02
N LYS A 72 6.30 -23.66 -20.33
CA LYS A 72 6.72 -24.34 -21.56
C LYS A 72 5.94 -23.78 -22.74
N ASP A 73 6.64 -23.60 -23.83
CA ASP A 73 6.01 -23.35 -25.12
C ASP A 73 5.27 -24.63 -25.55
N THR A 74 3.98 -24.50 -25.86
CA THR A 74 3.15 -25.62 -26.31
C THR A 74 3.26 -25.87 -27.83
N GLY A 75 4.16 -25.16 -28.53
CA GLY A 75 4.39 -25.26 -29.95
C GLY A 75 3.75 -24.13 -30.75
N ARG A 76 3.59 -24.36 -32.10
CA ARG A 76 3.04 -23.33 -32.98
C ARG A 76 1.63 -22.93 -32.52
N LEU A 77 1.40 -21.62 -32.43
CA LEU A 77 0.08 -21.06 -32.25
C LEU A 77 -0.84 -21.52 -33.36
N ARG A 78 -1.93 -22.19 -33.03
CA ARG A 78 -2.97 -22.64 -34.00
C ARG A 78 -4.20 -21.75 -34.00
N HIS A 79 -4.18 -20.69 -33.18
CA HIS A 79 -5.27 -19.75 -33.06
C HIS A 79 -5.13 -18.64 -34.10
N SER A 80 -6.22 -18.39 -34.83
CA SER A 80 -6.34 -17.20 -35.68
C SER A 80 -7.08 -16.14 -34.89
N PHE A 81 -6.43 -15.02 -34.64
CA PHE A 81 -7.03 -13.92 -33.87
C PHE A 81 -8.11 -13.23 -34.70
N SER A 82 -9.24 -12.91 -34.06
CA SER A 82 -10.23 -12.00 -34.63
C SER A 82 -9.74 -10.56 -34.59
N ASP A 83 -10.38 -9.67 -35.34
CA ASP A 83 -10.07 -8.24 -35.31
C ASP A 83 -10.23 -7.66 -33.89
N GLU A 84 -11.25 -8.11 -33.13
CA GLU A 84 -11.50 -7.71 -31.72
C GLU A 84 -10.37 -8.16 -30.80
N GLU A 85 -9.90 -9.41 -30.95
CA GLU A 85 -8.78 -9.96 -30.16
C GLU A 85 -7.47 -9.23 -30.48
N THR A 86 -7.20 -8.99 -31.77
CA THR A 86 -6.00 -8.25 -32.23
C THR A 86 -6.01 -6.82 -31.70
N GLN A 87 -7.16 -6.12 -31.80
CA GLN A 87 -7.29 -4.77 -31.28
C GLN A 87 -7.08 -4.72 -29.74
N SER A 88 -7.67 -5.67 -29.00
CA SER A 88 -7.51 -5.72 -27.54
C SER A 88 -6.06 -6.02 -27.13
N LEU A 89 -5.36 -6.87 -27.86
CA LEU A 89 -3.93 -7.14 -27.65
C LEU A 89 -3.06 -5.92 -27.98
N ARG A 90 -3.39 -5.18 -29.05
CA ARG A 90 -2.72 -3.93 -29.43
C ARG A 90 -2.91 -2.89 -28.33
N GLU A 91 -4.13 -2.67 -27.85
CA GLU A 91 -4.42 -1.74 -26.75
C GLU A 91 -3.69 -2.13 -25.46
N LEU A 92 -3.60 -3.42 -25.14
CA LEU A 92 -2.83 -3.93 -23.99
C LEU A 92 -1.34 -3.57 -24.13
N MET A 93 -0.76 -3.76 -25.32
CA MET A 93 0.65 -3.45 -25.59
C MET A 93 0.94 -1.95 -25.55
N LEU A 94 0.02 -1.13 -26.03
CA LEU A 94 0.14 0.34 -26.01
C LEU A 94 -0.26 0.97 -24.66
N CYS A 95 -0.71 0.17 -23.69
CA CYS A 95 -1.26 0.64 -22.41
C CYS A 95 -2.45 1.59 -22.60
N GLY A 96 -3.29 1.31 -23.60
CA GLY A 96 -4.50 2.03 -23.93
C GLY A 96 -5.72 1.52 -23.13
N ARG A 97 -6.81 1.22 -23.84
CA ARG A 97 -8.06 0.71 -23.26
C ARG A 97 -8.44 -0.64 -23.87
N PRO A 98 -7.75 -1.73 -23.50
CA PRO A 98 -8.08 -3.05 -24.01
C PRO A 98 -9.47 -3.49 -23.54
N ASP A 99 -10.16 -4.28 -24.36
CA ASP A 99 -11.33 -5.01 -23.87
C ASP A 99 -10.87 -6.20 -23.02
N TRP A 100 -10.96 -6.01 -21.70
CA TRP A 100 -10.52 -7.01 -20.74
C TRP A 100 -11.35 -8.29 -20.79
N GLU A 101 -12.62 -8.26 -21.20
CA GLU A 101 -13.44 -9.47 -21.32
C GLU A 101 -12.99 -10.32 -22.51
N VAL A 102 -12.59 -9.67 -23.60
CA VAL A 102 -11.97 -10.35 -24.75
C VAL A 102 -10.67 -11.02 -24.32
N LEU A 103 -9.83 -10.33 -23.55
CA LEU A 103 -8.56 -10.88 -23.05
C LEU A 103 -8.79 -12.03 -22.06
N PHE A 104 -9.74 -11.91 -21.12
CA PHE A 104 -10.08 -12.98 -20.18
C PHE A 104 -10.62 -14.21 -20.93
N ARG A 105 -11.51 -14.02 -21.92
CA ARG A 105 -11.99 -15.10 -22.79
C ARG A 105 -10.84 -15.78 -23.53
N LEU A 106 -9.87 -15.02 -24.02
CA LEU A 106 -8.74 -15.54 -24.79
C LEU A 106 -7.80 -16.38 -23.90
N TYR A 107 -7.37 -15.85 -22.77
CA TYR A 107 -6.36 -16.49 -21.91
C TYR A 107 -6.95 -17.48 -20.90
N HIS A 108 -8.12 -17.21 -20.32
CA HIS A 108 -8.77 -18.12 -19.38
C HIS A 108 -9.64 -19.15 -20.08
N ASP A 109 -10.65 -18.73 -20.88
CA ASP A 109 -11.64 -19.68 -21.41
C ASP A 109 -11.08 -20.50 -22.58
N LYS A 110 -10.31 -19.86 -23.49
CA LYS A 110 -9.67 -20.54 -24.62
C LYS A 110 -8.29 -21.11 -24.29
N HIS A 111 -7.77 -20.91 -23.06
CA HIS A 111 -6.48 -21.41 -22.60
C HIS A 111 -5.30 -21.03 -23.49
N MET A 112 -5.31 -19.81 -24.04
CA MET A 112 -4.20 -19.30 -24.86
C MET A 112 -2.90 -19.33 -24.06
N ASN A 113 -1.88 -20.00 -24.59
CA ASN A 113 -0.57 -20.04 -23.96
C ASN A 113 0.18 -18.70 -24.17
N PRO A 114 0.55 -17.97 -23.11
CA PRO A 114 1.30 -16.71 -23.23
C PRO A 114 2.59 -16.80 -24.04
N MET A 115 3.35 -17.89 -23.90
CA MET A 115 4.61 -18.07 -24.64
C MET A 115 4.38 -18.30 -26.12
N SER A 116 3.28 -18.98 -26.50
CA SER A 116 2.92 -19.19 -27.90
C SER A 116 2.51 -17.87 -28.57
N PHE A 117 1.78 -16.99 -27.85
CA PHE A 117 1.46 -15.66 -28.34
C PHE A 117 2.72 -14.80 -28.51
N LEU A 118 3.58 -14.72 -27.49
CA LEU A 118 4.81 -13.90 -27.53
C LEU A 118 5.84 -14.33 -28.58
N LYS A 119 5.62 -15.46 -29.24
CA LYS A 119 6.40 -15.99 -30.38
C LYS A 119 5.65 -15.97 -31.70
N SER A 120 4.42 -15.47 -31.70
CA SER A 120 3.58 -15.43 -32.90
C SER A 120 3.96 -14.30 -33.86
N GLU A 121 3.52 -14.44 -35.10
CA GLU A 121 3.66 -13.40 -36.14
C GLU A 121 2.81 -12.18 -35.75
N GLU A 122 1.64 -12.40 -35.17
CA GLU A 122 0.74 -11.35 -34.69
C GLU A 122 1.37 -10.47 -33.63
N PHE A 123 2.01 -11.07 -32.61
CA PHE A 123 2.75 -10.29 -31.61
C PHE A 123 3.85 -9.47 -32.27
N LEU A 124 4.62 -10.08 -33.17
CA LEU A 124 5.72 -9.40 -33.84
C LEU A 124 5.20 -8.24 -34.73
N GLN A 125 4.09 -8.43 -35.44
CA GLN A 125 3.49 -7.40 -36.28
C GLN A 125 3.03 -6.21 -35.41
N ILE A 126 2.28 -6.46 -34.34
CA ILE A 126 1.84 -5.40 -33.41
C ILE A 126 3.04 -4.66 -32.82
N LEU A 127 4.10 -5.40 -32.44
CA LEU A 127 5.31 -4.79 -31.88
C LEU A 127 6.04 -3.90 -32.90
N ILE A 128 6.14 -4.33 -34.19
CA ILE A 128 6.75 -3.52 -35.25
C ILE A 128 5.98 -2.21 -35.41
N GLU A 129 4.65 -2.28 -35.52
CA GLU A 129 3.79 -1.10 -35.63
C GLU A 129 3.92 -0.17 -34.46
N CYS A 130 3.96 -0.71 -33.22
CA CYS A 130 4.20 0.09 -32.02
C CYS A 130 5.59 0.78 -32.03
N CYS A 131 6.63 0.08 -32.52
CA CYS A 131 7.97 0.67 -32.64
C CYS A 131 8.02 1.79 -33.67
N GLU A 132 7.40 1.58 -34.85
CA GLU A 132 7.35 2.59 -35.90
C GLU A 132 6.60 3.86 -35.46
N GLU A 133 5.46 3.69 -34.78
CA GLU A 133 4.62 4.81 -34.36
C GLU A 133 5.16 5.56 -33.13
N HIS A 134 5.71 4.84 -32.14
CA HIS A 134 6.02 5.43 -30.83
C HIS A 134 7.50 5.40 -30.45
N TYR A 135 8.31 4.51 -31.06
CA TYR A 135 9.70 4.27 -30.66
C TYR A 135 10.68 4.19 -31.83
N PRO A 136 10.62 5.11 -32.85
CA PRO A 136 11.37 4.97 -34.11
C PRO A 136 12.90 5.00 -33.96
N TYR A 137 13.40 5.44 -32.80
CA TYR A 137 14.85 5.57 -32.53
C TYR A 137 15.36 4.58 -31.48
N ILE A 138 14.56 3.61 -31.09
CA ILE A 138 14.94 2.63 -30.06
C ILE A 138 15.33 1.32 -30.72
N ALA A 139 16.33 0.64 -30.13
CA ALA A 139 16.69 -0.69 -30.61
C ALA A 139 15.52 -1.65 -30.46
N PHE A 140 15.18 -2.36 -31.53
CA PHE A 140 14.06 -3.31 -31.54
C PHE A 140 14.17 -4.37 -30.45
N ALA A 141 15.41 -4.82 -30.13
CA ALA A 141 15.66 -5.76 -29.04
C ALA A 141 15.19 -5.21 -27.67
N ASP A 142 15.42 -3.93 -27.39
CA ASP A 142 14.99 -3.29 -26.14
C ASP A 142 13.48 -3.20 -26.06
N ALA A 143 12.82 -2.86 -27.17
CA ALA A 143 11.35 -2.86 -27.27
C ALA A 143 10.79 -4.27 -27.05
N PHE A 144 11.35 -5.27 -27.74
CA PHE A 144 10.92 -6.67 -27.61
C PHE A 144 11.03 -7.18 -26.16
N HIS A 145 12.20 -6.98 -25.53
CA HIS A 145 12.41 -7.45 -24.16
C HIS A 145 11.54 -6.69 -23.14
N THR A 146 11.33 -5.40 -23.33
CA THR A 146 10.46 -4.60 -22.47
C THR A 146 9.00 -5.07 -22.58
N MET A 147 8.46 -5.16 -23.80
CA MET A 147 7.07 -5.59 -24.00
C MET A 147 6.85 -7.01 -23.48
N ARG A 148 7.78 -7.94 -23.74
CA ARG A 148 7.70 -9.28 -23.17
C ARG A 148 7.69 -9.26 -21.64
N SER A 149 8.54 -8.46 -21.01
CA SER A 149 8.62 -8.38 -19.55
C SER A 149 7.36 -7.79 -18.91
N MET A 150 6.70 -6.86 -19.60
CA MET A 150 5.43 -6.29 -19.16
C MET A 150 4.26 -7.26 -19.33
N LEU A 151 4.16 -7.86 -20.52
CA LEU A 151 3.00 -8.69 -20.89
C LEU A 151 3.00 -10.05 -20.21
N LEU A 152 4.15 -10.72 -20.16
CA LEU A 152 4.21 -12.12 -19.70
C LEU A 152 3.55 -12.35 -18.33
N PRO A 153 3.76 -11.53 -17.30
CA PRO A 153 3.08 -11.71 -16.01
C PRO A 153 1.55 -11.56 -16.13
N VAL A 154 1.06 -10.56 -16.86
CA VAL A 154 -0.38 -10.31 -17.05
C VAL A 154 -1.06 -11.46 -17.77
N LEU A 155 -0.47 -11.89 -18.90
CA LEU A 155 -1.01 -12.99 -19.70
C LEU A 155 -1.01 -14.30 -18.92
N TYR A 156 0.04 -14.55 -18.12
CA TYR A 156 0.13 -15.69 -17.22
C TYR A 156 -0.97 -15.67 -16.15
N LEU A 157 -1.16 -14.53 -15.48
CA LEU A 157 -2.17 -14.37 -14.43
C LEU A 157 -3.59 -14.57 -14.97
N MET A 158 -3.88 -14.10 -16.19
CA MET A 158 -5.20 -14.31 -16.82
C MET A 158 -5.51 -15.79 -17.11
N GLY A 159 -4.49 -16.65 -17.22
CA GLY A 159 -4.65 -18.10 -17.43
C GLY A 159 -4.67 -18.92 -16.13
N THR A 160 -4.63 -18.30 -14.94
CA THR A 160 -4.61 -19.02 -13.67
C THR A 160 -5.99 -19.55 -13.28
N GLU A 161 -6.01 -20.60 -12.45
CA GLU A 161 -7.23 -21.14 -11.85
C GLU A 161 -7.84 -20.11 -10.91
N VAL A 162 -9.15 -19.89 -11.03
CA VAL A 162 -9.89 -18.91 -10.24
C VAL A 162 -10.58 -19.58 -9.06
N PRO A 163 -10.24 -19.20 -7.81
CA PRO A 163 -10.93 -19.71 -6.64
C PRO A 163 -12.42 -19.34 -6.64
N LYS A 164 -13.27 -20.23 -6.13
CA LYS A 164 -14.71 -19.93 -6.00
C LYS A 164 -14.98 -19.08 -4.78
N ALA A 165 -15.66 -17.95 -4.98
CA ALA A 165 -16.07 -17.06 -3.91
C ALA A 165 -17.37 -16.31 -4.28
N ASP A 166 -17.98 -15.66 -3.29
CA ASP A 166 -19.16 -14.82 -3.49
C ASP A 166 -18.81 -13.39 -3.89
N VAL A 167 -17.61 -12.92 -3.51
CA VAL A 167 -17.06 -11.61 -3.85
C VAL A 167 -15.55 -11.68 -3.94
N TYR A 168 -14.97 -10.88 -4.84
CA TYR A 168 -13.53 -10.76 -5.03
C TYR A 168 -13.06 -9.39 -4.55
N HIS A 169 -12.27 -9.37 -3.48
CA HIS A 169 -11.83 -8.15 -2.84
C HIS A 169 -10.30 -7.98 -2.97
N ALA A 170 -9.87 -7.12 -3.89
CA ALA A 170 -8.46 -6.77 -4.06
C ALA A 170 -8.01 -5.76 -3.01
N ILE A 171 -6.80 -5.95 -2.48
CA ILE A 171 -6.19 -5.04 -1.49
C ILE A 171 -5.20 -4.05 -2.14
N CYS A 172 -5.06 -4.11 -3.45
CA CYS A 172 -4.34 -3.16 -4.30
C CYS A 172 -4.91 -3.21 -5.71
N THR A 173 -4.59 -2.23 -6.52
CA THR A 173 -4.81 -2.27 -7.97
C THR A 173 -3.76 -3.20 -8.63
N GLY A 174 -3.19 -2.90 -9.77
CA GLY A 174 -2.12 -3.68 -10.39
C GLY A 174 -2.50 -5.15 -10.67
N TYR A 175 -1.61 -6.07 -10.34
CA TYR A 175 -1.85 -7.51 -10.53
C TYR A 175 -2.95 -8.05 -9.62
N GLY A 176 -3.07 -7.52 -8.40
CA GLY A 176 -4.16 -7.86 -7.49
C GLY A 176 -5.52 -7.48 -8.07
N GLY A 177 -5.62 -6.28 -8.63
CA GLY A 177 -6.80 -5.81 -9.36
C GLY A 177 -7.14 -6.67 -10.56
N LEU A 178 -6.14 -7.11 -11.33
CA LEU A 178 -6.32 -8.01 -12.48
C LEU A 178 -6.98 -9.33 -12.08
N LEU A 179 -6.46 -9.98 -11.02
CA LEU A 179 -7.05 -11.24 -10.55
C LEU A 179 -8.46 -11.05 -9.98
N ALA A 180 -8.72 -9.95 -9.28
CA ALA A 180 -10.08 -9.66 -8.81
C ALA A 180 -11.06 -9.50 -9.98
N CYS A 181 -10.67 -8.78 -11.02
CA CYS A 181 -11.49 -8.61 -12.23
C CYS A 181 -11.68 -9.93 -12.98
N LEU A 182 -10.64 -10.77 -13.05
CA LEU A 182 -10.75 -12.13 -13.62
C LEU A 182 -11.73 -12.99 -12.81
N GLY A 183 -11.61 -12.97 -11.48
CA GLY A 183 -12.53 -13.69 -10.58
C GLY A 183 -13.98 -13.25 -10.77
N GLY A 184 -14.20 -11.94 -10.83
CA GLY A 184 -15.52 -11.37 -11.10
C GLY A 184 -16.06 -11.78 -12.47
N TYR A 185 -15.22 -11.83 -13.50
CA TYR A 185 -15.58 -12.28 -14.84
C TYR A 185 -16.00 -13.76 -14.86
N VAL A 186 -15.13 -14.64 -14.34
CA VAL A 186 -15.32 -16.09 -14.42
C VAL A 186 -16.53 -16.56 -13.60
N ASN A 187 -16.68 -16.07 -12.38
CA ASN A 187 -17.73 -16.51 -11.46
C ASN A 187 -18.96 -15.60 -11.44
N LYS A 188 -19.00 -14.55 -12.29
CA LYS A 188 -20.09 -13.56 -12.38
C LYS A 188 -20.41 -12.94 -11.00
N LYS A 189 -19.38 -12.48 -10.30
CA LYS A 189 -19.45 -11.93 -8.94
C LYS A 189 -18.96 -10.49 -8.89
N ASP A 190 -19.35 -9.79 -7.84
CA ASP A 190 -18.89 -8.42 -7.61
C ASP A 190 -17.42 -8.36 -7.24
N VAL A 191 -16.80 -7.25 -7.62
CA VAL A 191 -15.40 -6.92 -7.31
C VAL A 191 -15.38 -5.73 -6.36
N LEU A 192 -14.55 -5.82 -5.32
CA LEU A 192 -14.25 -4.74 -4.39
C LEU A 192 -12.77 -4.40 -4.46
N LEU A 193 -12.44 -3.16 -4.18
CA LEU A 193 -11.05 -2.68 -4.07
C LEU A 193 -10.86 -1.91 -2.77
N THR A 194 -9.79 -2.24 -2.04
CA THR A 194 -9.23 -1.40 -0.98
C THR A 194 -7.82 -0.98 -1.35
N GLU A 195 -7.53 0.32 -1.32
CA GLU A 195 -6.17 0.83 -1.48
C GLU A 195 -5.65 1.44 -0.18
N HIS A 196 -4.54 0.90 0.32
CA HIS A 196 -3.84 1.45 1.49
C HIS A 196 -2.93 2.62 1.17
N GLY A 197 -2.47 2.73 -0.05
CA GLY A 197 -1.75 3.83 -0.69
C GLY A 197 -2.22 3.95 -2.13
N ILE A 198 -1.75 4.96 -2.86
CA ILE A 198 -2.06 5.07 -4.30
C ILE A 198 -1.02 4.26 -5.08
N TYR A 199 -1.39 3.04 -5.42
CA TYR A 199 -0.52 2.05 -6.06
C TYR A 199 0.22 2.61 -7.29
N THR A 200 -0.48 3.32 -8.16
CA THR A 200 0.12 3.91 -9.37
C THR A 200 1.23 4.91 -9.05
N ARG A 201 1.07 5.75 -8.01
CA ARG A 201 2.11 6.70 -7.58
C ARG A 201 3.32 5.98 -7.02
N GLU A 202 3.10 4.93 -6.23
CA GLU A 202 4.19 4.11 -5.69
C GLU A 202 4.98 3.42 -6.81
N ARG A 203 4.28 2.85 -7.80
CA ARG A 203 4.92 2.25 -8.99
C ARG A 203 5.64 3.28 -9.84
N GLU A 204 5.06 4.47 -10.04
CA GLU A 204 5.70 5.56 -10.77
C GLU A 204 7.02 5.96 -10.13
N GLU A 205 7.06 6.20 -8.82
CA GLU A 205 8.29 6.52 -8.11
C GLU A 205 9.33 5.40 -8.21
N GLU A 206 8.91 4.15 -8.07
CA GLU A 206 9.77 2.98 -8.22
C GLU A 206 10.39 2.92 -9.62
N ILE A 207 9.56 3.04 -10.67
CA ILE A 207 10.01 2.99 -12.07
C ILE A 207 10.94 4.15 -12.41
N ILE A 208 10.66 5.36 -11.90
CA ILE A 208 11.54 6.52 -12.10
C ILE A 208 12.95 6.26 -11.54
N ARG A 209 13.05 5.62 -10.38
CA ARG A 209 14.31 5.28 -9.70
C ARG A 209 14.95 4.00 -10.23
N ALA A 210 14.20 3.14 -10.90
CA ALA A 210 14.67 1.82 -11.34
C ALA A 210 15.81 1.92 -12.36
N LYS A 211 16.91 1.23 -12.08
CA LYS A 211 18.07 1.11 -12.99
C LYS A 211 17.90 0.00 -14.02
N TRP A 212 17.02 -0.97 -13.77
CA TRP A 212 16.75 -2.09 -14.66
C TRP A 212 15.79 -1.74 -15.81
N VAL A 213 15.04 -0.64 -15.69
CA VAL A 213 14.15 -0.16 -16.73
C VAL A 213 14.92 0.69 -17.72
N VAL A 214 14.85 0.32 -19.00
CA VAL A 214 15.41 1.14 -20.08
C VAL A 214 14.77 2.54 -20.05
N PRO A 215 15.56 3.62 -19.98
CA PRO A 215 15.04 4.97 -19.76
C PRO A 215 13.89 5.37 -20.68
N SER A 216 13.96 5.00 -21.96
CA SER A 216 12.95 5.30 -22.99
C SER A 216 11.61 4.60 -22.74
N PHE A 217 11.59 3.53 -21.95
CA PHE A 217 10.37 2.77 -21.62
C PHE A 217 9.82 3.04 -20.22
N LYS A 218 10.41 3.98 -19.44
CA LYS A 218 9.87 4.32 -18.12
C LYS A 218 8.42 4.81 -18.20
N LYS A 219 8.12 5.68 -19.16
CA LYS A 219 6.74 6.14 -19.39
C LYS A 219 5.79 4.98 -19.72
N GLN A 220 6.23 4.02 -20.54
CA GLN A 220 5.41 2.86 -20.91
C GLN A 220 5.09 2.00 -19.69
N TRP A 221 6.09 1.72 -18.83
CA TRP A 221 5.87 0.98 -17.57
C TRP A 221 4.90 1.70 -16.62
N ILE A 222 5.02 3.03 -16.51
CA ILE A 222 4.09 3.84 -15.71
C ILE A 222 2.69 3.73 -16.28
N SER A 223 2.51 3.96 -17.60
CA SER A 223 1.22 3.84 -18.27
C SER A 223 0.60 2.46 -18.11
N PHE A 224 1.41 1.40 -18.10
CA PHE A 224 0.97 0.04 -17.88
C PHE A 224 0.29 -0.15 -16.52
N PHE A 225 0.88 0.37 -15.44
CA PHE A 225 0.25 0.28 -14.11
C PHE A 225 -0.99 1.18 -13.99
N TYR A 226 -1.02 2.32 -14.67
CA TYR A 226 -2.23 3.15 -14.76
C TYR A 226 -3.35 2.42 -15.49
N MET A 227 -3.08 1.73 -16.60
CA MET A 227 -4.04 0.90 -17.33
C MET A 227 -4.63 -0.22 -16.45
N LEU A 228 -3.79 -0.93 -15.67
CA LEU A 228 -4.27 -1.97 -14.75
C LEU A 228 -5.15 -1.37 -13.64
N SER A 229 -4.84 -0.17 -13.18
CA SER A 229 -5.65 0.50 -12.15
C SER A 229 -6.97 1.01 -12.72
N ASP A 230 -6.98 1.58 -13.93
CA ASP A 230 -8.23 1.97 -14.63
C ASP A 230 -9.17 0.77 -14.78
N MET A 231 -8.67 -0.40 -15.15
CA MET A 231 -9.47 -1.62 -15.27
C MET A 231 -10.29 -1.92 -14.01
N ILE A 232 -9.66 -1.97 -12.84
CA ILE A 232 -10.39 -2.30 -11.62
C ILE A 232 -11.27 -1.15 -11.15
N TYR A 233 -10.89 0.12 -11.35
CA TYR A 233 -11.74 1.27 -11.05
C TYR A 233 -13.05 1.23 -11.85
N GLN A 234 -12.99 0.81 -13.13
CA GLN A 234 -14.20 0.66 -13.95
C GLN A 234 -15.08 -0.50 -13.49
N ARG A 235 -14.48 -1.62 -13.08
CA ARG A 235 -15.19 -2.88 -12.77
C ARG A 235 -15.64 -3.02 -11.32
N ALA A 236 -14.96 -2.37 -10.38
CA ALA A 236 -15.29 -2.48 -8.96
C ALA A 236 -16.69 -1.94 -8.67
N PHE A 237 -17.43 -2.68 -7.82
CA PHE A 237 -18.69 -2.23 -7.24
C PHE A 237 -18.47 -1.14 -6.18
N ARG A 238 -17.42 -1.32 -5.34
CA ARG A 238 -16.96 -0.31 -4.39
C ARG A 238 -15.45 -0.23 -4.40
N VAL A 239 -14.96 1.00 -4.23
CA VAL A 239 -13.54 1.32 -4.08
C VAL A 239 -13.36 2.03 -2.75
N THR A 240 -12.52 1.49 -1.87
CA THR A 240 -12.25 2.09 -0.57
C THR A 240 -10.83 2.64 -0.50
N SER A 241 -10.68 3.76 0.18
CA SER A 241 -9.39 4.41 0.47
C SER A 241 -9.35 4.84 1.93
N LEU A 242 -8.14 5.08 2.46
CA LEU A 242 -7.94 5.34 3.88
C LEU A 242 -8.27 6.78 4.29
N PHE A 243 -8.25 7.73 3.36
CA PHE A 243 -8.46 9.16 3.63
C PHE A 243 -8.98 9.89 2.39
N THR A 244 -9.56 11.08 2.64
CA THR A 244 -10.29 11.84 1.62
C THR A 244 -9.41 12.23 0.42
N ASN A 245 -8.16 12.63 0.65
CA ASN A 245 -7.28 13.03 -0.45
C ASN A 245 -6.87 11.84 -1.34
N ALA A 246 -6.78 10.61 -0.79
CA ALA A 246 -6.59 9.40 -1.59
C ALA A 246 -7.82 9.13 -2.47
N MET A 247 -9.03 9.28 -1.93
CA MET A 247 -10.26 9.19 -2.71
C MET A 247 -10.29 10.21 -3.86
N HIS A 248 -9.92 11.46 -3.60
CA HIS A 248 -9.85 12.49 -4.66
C HIS A 248 -8.83 12.10 -5.75
N THR A 249 -7.73 11.50 -5.36
CA THR A 249 -6.73 10.99 -6.31
C THR A 249 -7.31 9.86 -7.16
N GLN A 250 -8.01 8.87 -6.57
CA GLN A 250 -8.69 7.80 -7.29
C GLN A 250 -9.68 8.36 -8.31
N VAL A 251 -10.49 9.35 -7.90
CA VAL A 251 -11.45 10.02 -8.80
C VAL A 251 -10.73 10.75 -9.94
N SER A 252 -9.62 11.45 -9.66
CA SER A 252 -8.82 12.13 -10.70
C SER A 252 -8.19 11.16 -11.70
N MET A 253 -8.03 9.90 -11.30
CA MET A 253 -7.52 8.81 -12.13
C MET A 253 -8.62 8.01 -12.85
N GLY A 254 -9.87 8.47 -12.80
CA GLY A 254 -10.98 7.90 -13.55
C GLY A 254 -11.91 6.98 -12.74
N CYS A 255 -11.71 6.85 -11.43
CA CYS A 255 -12.67 6.14 -10.58
C CYS A 255 -13.96 6.96 -10.43
N ASP A 256 -15.12 6.30 -10.57
CA ASP A 256 -16.41 6.93 -10.32
C ASP A 256 -16.55 7.27 -8.82
N LYS A 257 -16.82 8.55 -8.53
CA LYS A 257 -16.97 9.06 -7.17
C LYS A 257 -18.06 8.33 -6.37
N ASP A 258 -19.13 7.90 -7.02
CA ASP A 258 -20.26 7.23 -6.35
C ASP A 258 -19.89 5.82 -5.86
N LYS A 259 -18.85 5.22 -6.43
CA LYS A 259 -18.29 3.94 -5.97
C LYS A 259 -17.34 4.12 -4.77
N CYS A 260 -16.78 5.33 -4.59
CA CYS A 260 -15.74 5.57 -3.60
C CYS A 260 -16.30 5.65 -2.18
N ARG A 261 -15.55 5.10 -1.23
CA ARG A 261 -15.82 5.20 0.22
C ARG A 261 -14.50 5.44 0.94
N VAL A 262 -14.50 6.34 1.92
CA VAL A 262 -13.35 6.52 2.81
C VAL A 262 -13.57 5.64 4.04
N ILE A 263 -12.66 4.70 4.27
CA ILE A 263 -12.62 3.85 5.46
C ILE A 263 -11.22 3.92 6.03
N SER A 264 -11.05 4.79 7.02
CA SER A 264 -9.77 4.99 7.67
C SER A 264 -9.33 3.76 8.47
N ASN A 265 -8.02 3.56 8.58
CA ASN A 265 -7.49 2.57 9.49
C ASN A 265 -7.91 2.88 10.93
N GLY A 266 -8.23 1.84 11.67
CA GLY A 266 -8.49 1.90 13.09
C GLY A 266 -7.37 1.25 13.88
N ILE A 267 -7.26 1.63 15.15
CA ILE A 267 -6.35 1.01 16.10
C ILE A 267 -7.09 0.53 17.35
N ASP A 268 -6.45 -0.34 18.11
CA ASP A 268 -6.93 -0.78 19.42
C ASP A 268 -6.79 0.37 20.43
N TYR A 269 -7.82 1.22 20.46
CA TYR A 269 -7.86 2.41 21.30
C TYR A 269 -7.76 2.06 22.79
N ASP A 270 -8.47 1.03 23.24
CA ASP A 270 -8.56 0.69 24.67
C ASP A 270 -7.21 0.21 25.22
N ARG A 271 -6.45 -0.53 24.41
CA ARG A 271 -5.10 -0.98 24.74
C ARG A 271 -4.12 0.18 24.94
N LEU A 272 -4.27 1.27 24.19
CA LEU A 272 -3.31 2.38 24.15
C LEU A 272 -3.75 3.58 25.01
N SER A 273 -5.04 3.80 25.19
CA SER A 273 -5.59 4.98 25.83
C SER A 273 -5.28 5.05 27.33
N GLY A 274 -5.07 3.90 27.96
CA GLY A 274 -4.72 3.79 29.37
C GLY A 274 -3.23 4.02 29.71
N ILE A 275 -2.36 4.22 28.69
CA ILE A 275 -0.92 4.42 28.92
C ILE A 275 -0.71 5.73 29.70
N PRO A 276 -0.03 5.70 30.87
CA PRO A 276 0.21 6.89 31.67
C PRO A 276 1.09 7.90 30.91
N LEU A 277 0.93 9.17 31.20
CA LEU A 277 1.88 10.19 30.73
C LEU A 277 3.21 10.02 31.43
N LYS A 278 4.29 10.40 30.75
CA LYS A 278 5.63 10.35 31.31
C LYS A 278 5.71 11.24 32.59
N GLU A 279 6.28 10.69 33.65
CA GLU A 279 6.61 11.48 34.84
C GLU A 279 7.79 12.44 34.54
N PRO A 280 7.71 13.71 35.00
CA PRO A 280 8.77 14.67 34.73
C PRO A 280 10.10 14.24 35.38
N ASP A 281 11.13 14.07 34.59
CA ASP A 281 12.50 13.70 35.02
C ASP A 281 13.55 14.75 34.61
N GLY A 282 13.09 15.90 34.10
CA GLY A 282 13.96 16.97 33.61
C GLY A 282 14.43 16.75 32.17
N TRP A 283 14.00 15.69 31.52
CA TRP A 283 14.26 15.38 30.09
C TRP A 283 12.99 15.42 29.28
N ILE A 284 13.13 15.79 28.00
CA ILE A 284 12.09 15.64 26.99
C ILE A 284 12.46 14.47 26.09
N ASP A 285 11.62 13.46 26.06
CA ASP A 285 11.82 12.23 25.28
C ASP A 285 10.92 12.22 24.04
N ILE A 286 11.56 12.23 22.88
CA ILE A 286 10.92 12.21 21.56
C ILE A 286 11.00 10.81 21.03
N GLY A 287 9.88 10.21 20.60
CA GLY A 287 9.84 8.86 20.07
C GLY A 287 9.61 8.83 18.57
N ALA A 288 10.30 7.97 17.84
CA ALA A 288 10.05 7.64 16.44
C ALA A 288 9.78 6.14 16.30
N VAL A 289 8.53 5.76 16.01
CA VAL A 289 8.15 4.35 15.78
C VAL A 289 8.26 4.08 14.28
N VAL A 290 9.45 3.65 13.85
CA VAL A 290 9.79 3.52 12.43
C VAL A 290 10.76 2.37 12.19
N ARG A 291 10.65 1.69 11.05
CA ARG A 291 11.68 0.77 10.54
C ARG A 291 12.82 1.59 9.94
N LEU A 292 14.07 1.11 10.08
CA LEU A 292 15.21 1.75 9.45
C LEU A 292 15.20 1.42 7.95
N ALA A 293 14.61 2.33 7.16
CA ALA A 293 14.46 2.23 5.72
C ALA A 293 14.50 3.63 5.07
N PRO A 294 14.99 3.76 3.83
CA PRO A 294 15.13 5.06 3.16
C PRO A 294 13.84 5.88 3.09
N ILE A 295 12.69 5.22 2.90
CA ILE A 295 11.38 5.87 2.81
C ILE A 295 10.97 6.60 4.11
N LYS A 296 11.54 6.22 5.26
CA LYS A 296 11.27 6.82 6.58
C LYS A 296 12.14 8.05 6.86
N ASP A 297 13.12 8.33 6.02
CA ASP A 297 14.01 9.50 6.04
C ASP A 297 14.58 9.82 7.42
N ILE A 298 15.17 8.79 8.05
CA ILE A 298 15.75 8.90 9.39
C ILE A 298 16.95 9.86 9.40
N LYS A 299 17.63 10.03 8.27
CA LYS A 299 18.73 10.99 8.18
C LYS A 299 18.26 12.43 8.38
N THR A 300 17.15 12.82 7.76
CA THR A 300 16.53 14.15 8.01
C THR A 300 16.10 14.28 9.46
N MET A 301 15.56 13.21 10.08
CA MET A 301 15.22 13.20 11.52
C MET A 301 16.45 13.46 12.39
N ILE A 302 17.57 12.78 12.12
CA ILE A 302 18.84 12.95 12.84
C ILE A 302 19.36 14.39 12.69
N TYR A 303 19.35 14.96 11.48
CA TYR A 303 19.75 16.36 11.29
C TYR A 303 18.82 17.33 12.02
N ALA A 304 17.52 17.15 11.96
CA ALA A 304 16.56 17.99 12.67
C ALA A 304 16.74 17.90 14.19
N PHE A 305 17.00 16.71 14.72
CA PHE A 305 17.30 16.52 16.14
C PHE A 305 18.65 17.17 16.54
N PHE A 306 19.65 17.11 15.68
CA PHE A 306 20.92 17.79 15.91
C PHE A 306 20.72 19.30 16.06
N GLU A 307 19.94 19.92 15.18
CA GLU A 307 19.61 21.35 15.27
C GLU A 307 18.80 21.68 16.54
N LEU A 308 17.81 20.82 16.89
CA LEU A 308 17.03 20.96 18.11
C LEU A 308 17.93 20.90 19.35
N SER A 309 18.85 19.95 19.43
CA SER A 309 19.74 19.73 20.58
C SER A 309 20.69 20.91 20.85
N ALA A 310 20.95 21.73 19.83
CA ALA A 310 21.70 22.98 19.98
C ALA A 310 20.85 24.11 20.60
N ARG A 311 19.53 24.03 20.53
CA ARG A 311 18.58 25.06 21.01
C ARG A 311 17.93 24.70 22.35
N VAL A 312 17.67 23.41 22.56
CA VAL A 312 16.98 22.90 23.74
C VAL A 312 17.88 21.90 24.47
N GLN A 313 18.12 22.13 25.74
CA GLN A 313 18.87 21.20 26.60
C GLN A 313 17.97 20.05 27.06
N ASN A 314 18.59 18.92 27.44
CA ASN A 314 17.90 17.75 28.00
C ASN A 314 16.82 17.17 27.09
N VAL A 315 17.14 17.00 25.80
CA VAL A 315 16.30 16.29 24.85
C VAL A 315 16.93 14.95 24.46
N ARG A 316 16.12 13.91 24.28
CA ARG A 316 16.52 12.58 23.80
C ARG A 316 15.60 12.16 22.65
N LEU A 317 16.18 11.51 21.64
CA LEU A 317 15.43 10.90 20.53
C LEU A 317 15.55 9.38 20.60
N HIS A 318 14.43 8.71 20.65
CA HIS A 318 14.32 7.26 20.68
C HIS A 318 13.81 6.75 19.33
N ILE A 319 14.64 6.05 18.57
CA ILE A 319 14.29 5.46 17.29
C ILE A 319 13.96 3.98 17.53
N MET A 320 12.67 3.65 17.44
CA MET A 320 12.09 2.36 17.82
C MET A 320 11.63 1.61 16.56
N GLY A 321 12.32 0.54 16.24
CA GLY A 321 11.98 -0.32 15.11
C GLY A 321 13.14 -1.17 14.67
N GLY A 322 12.85 -2.17 13.84
CA GLY A 322 13.86 -3.05 13.26
C GLY A 322 14.57 -2.44 12.07
N VAL A 323 15.69 -3.02 11.70
CA VAL A 323 16.39 -2.74 10.45
C VAL A 323 15.67 -3.45 9.31
N ASP A 324 15.38 -2.71 8.26
CA ASP A 324 14.73 -3.19 7.03
C ASP A 324 15.72 -3.11 5.85
N ASP A 325 16.65 -2.15 5.93
CA ASP A 325 17.74 -1.93 4.99
C ASP A 325 19.03 -1.72 5.79
N GLU A 326 19.92 -2.71 5.72
CA GLU A 326 21.18 -2.74 6.51
C GLU A 326 22.13 -1.60 6.09
N GLU A 327 22.27 -1.33 4.79
CA GLU A 327 23.14 -0.28 4.27
C GLU A 327 22.67 1.10 4.76
N TYR A 328 21.37 1.34 4.67
CA TYR A 328 20.77 2.58 5.16
C TYR A 328 20.89 2.74 6.68
N ALA A 329 20.75 1.65 7.44
CA ALA A 329 20.91 1.67 8.89
C ALA A 329 22.35 2.03 9.29
N GLU A 330 23.35 1.42 8.63
CA GLU A 330 24.77 1.75 8.83
C GLU A 330 25.06 3.22 8.54
N GLU A 331 24.50 3.76 7.44
CA GLU A 331 24.62 5.19 7.13
C GLU A 331 24.00 6.10 8.22
N CYS A 332 22.87 5.69 8.82
CA CYS A 332 22.25 6.42 9.93
C CYS A 332 23.12 6.39 11.20
N TYR A 333 23.71 5.24 11.53
CA TYR A 333 24.62 5.13 12.68
C TYR A 333 25.88 5.97 12.47
N ALA A 334 26.49 5.86 11.29
CA ALA A 334 27.67 6.65 10.93
C ALA A 334 27.40 8.17 10.99
N LEU A 335 26.20 8.59 10.58
CA LEU A 335 25.80 10.01 10.67
C LEU A 335 25.71 10.50 12.12
N VAL A 336 25.14 9.70 13.03
CA VAL A 336 25.08 10.04 14.47
C VAL A 336 26.49 10.20 15.05
N ASP A 337 27.41 9.28 14.72
CA ASP A 337 28.81 9.32 15.16
C ASP A 337 29.55 10.52 14.58
N GLN A 338 29.37 10.83 13.29
CA GLN A 338 29.97 11.97 12.60
C GLN A 338 29.54 13.31 13.25
N LEU A 339 28.26 13.43 13.57
CA LEU A 339 27.69 14.61 14.24
C LEU A 339 27.96 14.64 15.75
N LYS A 340 28.53 13.56 16.32
CA LYS A 340 28.84 13.40 17.75
C LYS A 340 27.61 13.59 18.65
N ILE A 341 26.45 13.15 18.20
CA ILE A 341 25.19 13.24 18.98
C ILE A 341 25.16 12.13 20.01
N LYS A 342 24.99 12.47 21.28
CA LYS A 342 24.97 11.50 22.39
C LYS A 342 23.58 11.04 22.80
N ASN A 343 22.56 11.81 22.45
CA ASN A 343 21.20 11.65 22.96
C ASN A 343 20.23 11.05 21.94
N ILE A 344 20.74 10.29 20.95
CA ILE A 344 19.94 9.44 20.06
C ILE A 344 20.11 8.00 20.50
N ILE A 345 19.00 7.31 20.69
CA ILE A 345 18.91 5.93 21.17
C ILE A 345 18.21 5.08 20.13
N PHE A 346 18.95 4.18 19.48
CA PHE A 346 18.35 3.15 18.63
C PHE A 346 17.98 1.95 19.51
N THR A 347 16.69 1.71 19.66
CA THR A 347 16.20 0.68 20.60
C THR A 347 16.04 -0.69 19.98
N GLY A 348 16.05 -0.77 18.62
CA GLY A 348 15.55 -1.94 17.93
C GLY A 348 14.02 -2.10 18.13
N ARG A 349 13.52 -3.33 17.96
CA ARG A 349 12.10 -3.64 18.18
C ARG A 349 11.80 -3.66 19.68
N VAL A 350 10.77 -2.93 20.10
CA VAL A 350 10.31 -2.82 21.48
C VAL A 350 8.80 -3.05 21.59
N ASP A 351 8.34 -3.36 22.79
CA ASP A 351 6.90 -3.30 23.09
C ASP A 351 6.48 -1.83 23.18
N ILE A 352 5.75 -1.38 22.18
CA ILE A 352 5.32 0.01 22.01
C ILE A 352 4.47 0.46 23.19
N VAL A 353 3.60 -0.39 23.74
CA VAL A 353 2.74 -0.05 24.88
C VAL A 353 3.57 0.32 26.09
N LYS A 354 4.58 -0.50 26.41
CA LYS A 354 5.49 -0.24 27.55
C LYS A 354 6.46 0.89 27.30
N TYR A 355 6.85 1.10 26.03
CA TYR A 355 7.83 2.14 25.73
C TYR A 355 7.20 3.53 25.65
N MET A 356 5.94 3.62 25.18
CA MET A 356 5.22 4.88 25.01
C MET A 356 5.09 5.68 26.32
N GLU A 357 5.04 5.03 27.48
CA GLU A 357 5.00 5.71 28.78
C GLU A 357 6.23 6.60 29.06
N LYS A 358 7.36 6.32 28.38
CA LYS A 358 8.62 7.08 28.54
C LYS A 358 8.70 8.30 27.63
N LEU A 359 7.74 8.52 26.77
CA LEU A 359 7.78 9.53 25.71
C LEU A 359 6.89 10.72 26.03
N ASP A 360 7.36 11.92 25.68
CA ASP A 360 6.59 13.16 25.75
C ASP A 360 5.78 13.43 24.49
N PHE A 361 6.36 13.16 23.33
CA PHE A 361 5.70 13.27 22.01
C PHE A 361 6.44 12.42 20.96
N THR A 362 5.89 12.32 19.76
CA THR A 362 6.48 11.50 18.70
C THR A 362 6.83 12.31 17.45
N ILE A 363 7.67 11.73 16.60
CA ILE A 363 8.07 12.30 15.30
C ILE A 363 8.00 11.23 14.21
N LEU A 364 7.58 11.64 12.99
CA LEU A 364 7.58 10.84 11.78
C LEU A 364 8.06 11.70 10.61
N THR A 365 9.16 11.30 9.95
CA THR A 365 9.81 12.09 8.89
C THR A 365 9.70 11.48 7.51
N SER A 366 8.81 10.51 7.33
CA SER A 366 8.66 9.75 6.09
C SER A 366 8.53 10.64 4.85
N ILE A 367 9.07 10.17 3.74
CA ILE A 367 8.93 10.80 2.42
C ILE A 367 7.56 10.47 1.81
N SER A 368 7.02 9.29 2.12
CA SER A 368 5.71 8.84 1.66
C SER A 368 5.03 7.98 2.73
N GLU A 369 3.75 8.19 2.92
CA GLU A 369 2.86 7.40 3.78
C GLU A 369 1.46 7.32 3.15
N GLY A 370 0.70 6.29 3.53
CA GLY A 370 -0.75 6.32 3.38
C GLY A 370 -1.37 6.92 4.64
N GLN A 371 -1.74 6.06 5.59
CA GLN A 371 -2.19 6.45 6.93
C GLN A 371 -1.30 5.77 7.97
N PRO A 372 -0.37 6.51 8.61
CA PRO A 372 0.62 5.91 9.51
C PRO A 372 -0.03 5.49 10.83
N LEU A 373 -0.06 4.18 11.09
CA LEU A 373 -0.59 3.62 12.34
C LEU A 373 0.21 4.11 13.56
N SER A 374 1.52 4.34 13.43
CA SER A 374 2.36 4.85 14.51
C SER A 374 1.92 6.23 15.02
N VAL A 375 1.37 7.08 14.14
CA VAL A 375 0.78 8.37 14.53
C VAL A 375 -0.53 8.16 15.30
N LEU A 376 -1.40 7.26 14.82
CA LEU A 376 -2.64 6.93 15.52
C LEU A 376 -2.37 6.29 16.89
N GLU A 377 -1.39 5.41 17.00
CA GLU A 377 -0.96 4.80 18.28
C GLU A 377 -0.43 5.84 19.27
N SER A 378 0.39 6.79 18.76
CA SER A 378 0.86 7.95 19.53
C SER A 378 -0.31 8.78 20.07
N PHE A 379 -1.27 9.08 19.21
CA PHE A 379 -2.46 9.86 19.54
C PHE A 379 -3.34 9.17 20.58
N ALA A 380 -3.59 7.86 20.44
CA ALA A 380 -4.35 7.11 21.43
C ALA A 380 -3.68 7.18 22.82
N ALA A 381 -2.36 7.19 22.85
CA ALA A 381 -1.58 7.32 24.06
C ALA A 381 -1.40 8.78 24.55
N ARG A 382 -2.14 9.76 24.03
CA ARG A 382 -2.06 11.21 24.35
C ARG A 382 -0.70 11.84 24.04
N ARG A 383 0.05 11.34 23.06
CA ARG A 383 1.30 11.95 22.60
C ARG A 383 1.03 12.70 21.31
N PRO A 384 1.19 14.03 21.27
CA PRO A 384 1.12 14.77 20.01
C PRO A 384 2.27 14.36 19.11
N CYS A 385 2.17 14.63 17.81
CA CYS A 385 3.16 14.20 16.84
C CYS A 385 3.68 15.37 16.00
N VAL A 386 4.96 15.30 15.61
CA VAL A 386 5.52 16.12 14.53
C VAL A 386 5.68 15.23 13.31
N THR A 387 5.12 15.62 12.16
CA THR A 387 5.20 14.79 10.95
C THR A 387 5.66 15.59 9.74
N THR A 388 6.06 14.88 8.69
CA THR A 388 6.07 15.41 7.33
C THR A 388 4.64 15.44 6.77
N ASP A 389 4.38 16.37 5.82
CA ASP A 389 3.08 16.54 5.14
C ASP A 389 2.95 15.52 4.00
N VAL A 390 2.75 14.26 4.36
CA VAL A 390 2.61 13.13 3.45
C VAL A 390 1.37 12.31 3.78
N GLY A 391 0.75 11.71 2.76
CA GLY A 391 -0.45 10.90 2.94
C GLY A 391 -1.58 11.67 3.64
N CYS A 392 -2.10 11.10 4.72
CA CYS A 392 -3.12 11.76 5.56
C CYS A 392 -2.55 12.49 6.78
N CYS A 393 -1.22 12.66 6.92
CA CYS A 393 -0.63 13.23 8.13
C CYS A 393 -1.22 14.59 8.50
N ARG A 394 -1.46 15.48 7.50
CA ARG A 394 -2.11 16.77 7.75
C ARG A 394 -3.51 16.61 8.34
N GLU A 395 -4.33 15.72 7.74
CA GLU A 395 -5.69 15.44 8.21
C GLU A 395 -5.69 14.85 9.63
N LEU A 396 -4.73 13.96 9.94
CA LEU A 396 -4.56 13.44 11.31
C LEU A 396 -4.22 14.54 12.32
N LEU A 397 -3.40 15.53 11.94
CA LEU A 397 -2.92 16.57 12.84
C LEU A 397 -3.89 17.75 13.00
N GLU A 398 -4.57 18.14 11.95
CA GLU A 398 -5.49 19.29 11.97
C GLU A 398 -6.95 18.88 12.13
N GLY A 399 -7.30 17.64 11.73
CA GLY A 399 -8.68 17.16 11.60
C GLY A 399 -9.24 17.38 10.19
N SER A 400 -10.37 16.73 9.91
CA SER A 400 -11.20 16.99 8.72
C SER A 400 -12.07 18.23 8.92
N GLU A 401 -12.84 18.63 7.90
CA GLU A 401 -13.77 19.76 8.00
C GLU A 401 -14.83 19.60 9.11
N GLU A 402 -15.17 18.37 9.46
CA GLU A 402 -16.15 18.04 10.52
C GLU A 402 -15.51 17.93 11.91
N ASP A 403 -14.18 17.92 11.99
CA ASP A 403 -13.41 17.72 13.22
C ASP A 403 -13.05 19.06 13.88
N SER A 404 -13.78 19.44 14.92
CA SER A 404 -13.55 20.65 15.71
C SER A 404 -12.62 20.46 16.92
N LEU A 405 -11.97 19.30 17.07
CA LEU A 405 -11.17 18.96 18.27
C LEU A 405 -9.88 19.77 18.40
N GLY A 406 -9.43 20.41 17.32
CA GLY A 406 -8.22 21.22 17.31
C GLY A 406 -6.95 20.42 16.97
N ARG A 407 -5.82 21.11 16.95
CA ARG A 407 -4.55 20.50 16.49
C ARG A 407 -4.03 19.43 17.44
N ALA A 408 -3.51 18.34 16.85
CA ALA A 408 -2.88 17.22 17.54
C ALA A 408 -1.33 17.20 17.41
N GLY A 409 -0.76 18.20 16.77
CA GLY A 409 0.68 18.32 16.54
C GLY A 409 1.03 19.30 15.42
N TYR A 410 2.19 19.08 14.78
CA TYR A 410 2.68 19.93 13.69
C TYR A 410 3.12 19.08 12.51
N TYR A 411 2.96 19.62 11.29
CA TYR A 411 3.50 19.04 10.07
C TYR A 411 4.36 20.06 9.32
N VAL A 412 5.31 19.54 8.54
CA VAL A 412 6.21 20.33 7.70
C VAL A 412 6.40 19.63 6.35
N ALA A 413 6.95 20.31 5.36
CA ALA A 413 7.30 19.69 4.10
C ALA A 413 8.30 18.53 4.30
N PRO A 414 8.24 17.45 3.51
CA PRO A 414 9.23 16.37 3.53
C PRO A 414 10.65 16.93 3.33
N MET A 415 11.64 16.29 3.96
CA MET A 415 13.07 16.65 3.90
C MET A 415 13.42 18.06 4.42
N TYR A 416 12.49 18.74 5.09
CA TYR A 416 12.70 20.09 5.64
C TYR A 416 13.13 20.02 7.11
N ARG A 417 14.44 19.79 7.34
CA ARG A 417 15.02 19.57 8.69
C ARG A 417 14.83 20.75 9.65
N GLU A 418 15.00 22.00 9.18
CA GLU A 418 14.84 23.20 10.02
C GLU A 418 13.38 23.34 10.52
N GLY A 419 12.42 23.13 9.61
CA GLY A 419 11.00 23.16 9.99
C GLY A 419 10.62 22.04 10.98
N LEU A 420 11.24 20.85 10.87
CA LEU A 420 11.08 19.77 11.87
C LEU A 420 11.68 20.18 13.21
N ALA A 421 12.87 20.78 13.23
CA ALA A 421 13.51 21.27 14.46
C ALA A 421 12.63 22.34 15.14
N ASP A 422 12.12 23.32 14.38
CA ASP A 422 11.21 24.36 14.88
C ASP A 422 9.90 23.79 15.45
N ALA A 423 9.34 22.78 14.76
CA ALA A 423 8.11 22.12 15.22
C ALA A 423 8.34 21.33 16.52
N MET A 424 9.44 20.60 16.61
CA MET A 424 9.84 19.89 17.85
C MET A 424 10.11 20.87 18.99
N GLU A 425 10.82 21.97 18.74
CA GLU A 425 11.10 23.01 19.75
C GLU A 425 9.82 23.55 20.37
N LYS A 426 8.78 23.85 19.57
CA LYS A 426 7.47 24.31 20.06
C LYS A 426 6.82 23.33 21.04
N LEU A 427 7.04 22.03 20.87
CA LEU A 427 6.55 21.01 21.78
C LEU A 427 7.49 20.83 22.99
N CYS A 428 8.80 20.98 22.83
CA CYS A 428 9.76 20.89 23.94
C CYS A 428 9.55 21.99 24.99
N VAL A 429 9.37 23.23 24.56
CA VAL A 429 9.34 24.39 25.47
C VAL A 429 7.99 24.62 26.18
N SER A 430 6.93 23.89 25.81
CA SER A 430 5.59 24.14 26.36
C SER A 430 4.84 22.85 26.71
N GLU A 431 4.93 22.44 27.96
CA GLU A 431 4.15 21.30 28.49
C GLU A 431 2.63 21.50 28.34
N PRO A 432 2.03 22.69 28.64
CA PRO A 432 0.60 22.88 28.45
C PRO A 432 0.16 22.66 26.99
N ARG A 433 1.01 23.03 26.03
CA ARG A 433 0.76 22.80 24.62
C ARG A 433 0.81 21.31 24.27
N ARG A 434 1.83 20.58 24.76
CA ARG A 434 1.92 19.12 24.57
C ARG A 434 0.68 18.42 25.13
N ARG A 435 0.27 18.77 26.35
CA ARG A 435 -0.90 18.16 27.00
C ARG A 435 -2.19 18.41 26.20
N ARG A 436 -2.47 19.67 25.83
CA ARG A 436 -3.66 20.01 25.05
C ARG A 436 -3.68 19.32 23.70
N MET A 437 -2.57 19.31 22.96
CA MET A 437 -2.47 18.63 21.66
C MET A 437 -2.59 17.10 21.82
N GLY A 438 -2.06 16.54 22.89
CA GLY A 438 -2.22 15.12 23.22
C GLY A 438 -3.67 14.74 23.54
N GLU A 439 -4.40 15.59 24.25
CA GLU A 439 -5.84 15.41 24.51
C GLU A 439 -6.66 15.49 23.23
N ASN A 440 -6.38 16.48 22.36
CA ASN A 440 -7.00 16.58 21.05
C ASN A 440 -6.75 15.33 20.21
N ALA A 441 -5.49 14.85 20.20
CA ALA A 441 -5.06 13.65 19.51
C ALA A 441 -5.83 12.40 19.99
N GLN A 442 -5.90 12.19 21.29
CA GLN A 442 -6.62 11.05 21.88
C GLN A 442 -8.13 11.10 21.57
N ASN A 443 -8.75 12.27 21.72
CA ASN A 443 -10.16 12.44 21.38
C ASN A 443 -10.45 12.20 19.92
N ARG A 444 -9.54 12.60 19.01
CA ARG A 444 -9.65 12.33 17.57
C ARG A 444 -9.64 10.84 17.27
N VAL A 445 -8.70 10.09 17.84
CA VAL A 445 -8.67 8.63 17.66
C VAL A 445 -9.91 7.98 18.25
N LYS A 446 -10.32 8.41 19.44
CA LYS A 446 -11.53 7.88 20.09
C LYS A 446 -12.78 8.06 19.24
N THR A 447 -12.87 9.17 18.49
CA THR A 447 -14.05 9.54 17.71
C THR A 447 -14.04 8.94 16.31
N TYR A 448 -12.86 8.86 15.64
CA TYR A 448 -12.81 8.59 14.21
C TYR A 448 -11.95 7.39 13.79
N TYR A 449 -11.08 6.86 14.69
CA TYR A 449 -10.05 5.88 14.30
C TYR A 449 -10.00 4.65 15.20
N LYS A 450 -11.15 4.20 15.70
CA LYS A 450 -11.25 2.93 16.42
C LYS A 450 -11.29 1.76 15.45
N HIS A 451 -10.68 0.67 15.87
CA HIS A 451 -10.67 -0.56 15.08
C HIS A 451 -12.08 -1.11 14.83
N GLU A 452 -12.96 -1.02 15.83
CA GLU A 452 -14.36 -1.48 15.75
C GLU A 452 -15.14 -0.71 14.67
N ASP A 453 -14.96 0.61 14.59
CA ASP A 453 -15.64 1.46 13.61
C ASP A 453 -15.16 1.17 12.18
N MET A 454 -13.85 0.94 12.00
CA MET A 454 -13.28 0.50 10.74
C MET A 454 -13.92 -0.83 10.30
N MET A 455 -13.95 -1.83 11.19
CA MET A 455 -14.53 -3.14 10.88
C MET A 455 -16.02 -3.04 10.53
N GLU A 456 -16.79 -2.23 11.26
CA GLU A 456 -18.20 -2.03 10.96
C GLU A 456 -18.42 -1.34 9.60
N ASN A 457 -17.56 -0.42 9.20
CA ASN A 457 -17.64 0.19 7.89
C ASN A 457 -17.35 -0.81 6.76
N TYR A 458 -16.40 -1.73 6.92
CA TYR A 458 -16.20 -2.83 5.96
C TYR A 458 -17.38 -3.81 5.95
N ARG A 459 -18.01 -4.11 7.10
CA ARG A 459 -19.25 -4.91 7.15
C ARG A 459 -20.39 -4.26 6.36
N LYS A 460 -20.50 -2.92 6.42
CA LYS A 460 -21.47 -2.18 5.59
C LYS A 460 -21.21 -2.39 4.11
N VAL A 461 -19.95 -2.32 3.66
CA VAL A 461 -19.62 -2.57 2.26
C VAL A 461 -20.01 -3.98 1.83
N TYR A 462 -19.76 -4.99 2.66
CA TYR A 462 -20.18 -6.36 2.36
C TYR A 462 -21.69 -6.53 2.37
N ARG A 463 -22.41 -5.89 3.29
CA ARG A 463 -23.89 -5.86 3.27
C ARG A 463 -24.45 -5.23 1.99
N GLU A 464 -23.83 -4.13 1.48
CA GLU A 464 -24.21 -3.55 0.19
C GLU A 464 -24.10 -4.57 -0.96
N VAL A 465 -23.10 -5.45 -0.94
CA VAL A 465 -22.95 -6.55 -1.92
C VAL A 465 -24.07 -7.59 -1.74
N GLU A 466 -24.37 -7.99 -0.49
CA GLU A 466 -25.44 -8.94 -0.19
C GLU A 466 -26.82 -8.42 -0.61
N GLU A 467 -27.12 -7.15 -0.31
CA GLU A 467 -28.37 -6.49 -0.69
C GLU A 467 -28.52 -6.41 -2.22
N LYS A 468 -27.48 -5.99 -2.92
CA LYS A 468 -27.45 -5.92 -4.39
C LYS A 468 -27.76 -7.29 -5.03
N ASN A 469 -27.20 -8.36 -4.45
CA ASN A 469 -27.37 -9.72 -4.96
C ASN A 469 -28.62 -10.43 -4.42
N GLY A 470 -29.39 -9.78 -3.54
CA GLY A 470 -30.63 -10.33 -2.98
C GLY A 470 -30.45 -11.50 -2.03
N TRP A 471 -29.27 -11.65 -1.41
CA TRP A 471 -28.96 -12.76 -0.50
C TRP A 471 -29.59 -12.62 0.89
N ASN A 472 -29.99 -11.42 1.29
CA ASN A 472 -30.65 -11.12 2.56
C ASN A 472 -32.20 -11.30 2.54
N ARG A 473 -32.75 -12.08 1.60
CA ARG A 473 -34.20 -12.33 1.48
C ARG A 473 -34.60 -13.70 2.05
N ILE A 474 -34.07 -14.10 3.21
CA ILE A 474 -34.56 -15.25 3.97
C ILE A 474 -34.83 -14.83 5.41
#